data_e6796e5b3cc210f9ce85204b6c71659b
#
_entry.id   e6796e5b3cc210f9ce85204b6c71659b
#
_cell.length_a   1.000
_cell.length_b   1.000
_cell.length_c   1.000
_cell.angle_alpha   90.00
_cell.angle_beta   90.00
_cell.angle_gamma   90.00
#
_symmetry.space_group_name_H-M   'P 1'
#
loop_
_entity.id
_entity.type
_entity.pdbx_description
1 polymer ?
#
loop_
_entity_poly.entity_id
_entity_poly.type
_entity_poly.pdbx_seq_one_letter_code
_entity_poly.pdbx_strand_id
1 'polypeptide(L)'
;MLTIAVCDEIKAANMIVSIISDIQEKLDYEIGVTDFYSMARLKKAMEQGDYFDIIITEVNIKDDPLKLVDPESSKGLELARWIRRSQRHRTSTIIYISDAGNFSFSLLDVEPFHYITKPIDANKLEVILTRACSKVLDQSTSIVYKRDHIIYSMPYDEILYFEVKNREVFMKTAKEVRSFYAPLVTIEKMAPCNFRRFHNAYLINMDYISEMLHSQIRMVNGDVINISLPKRSKARAEYINYLKTKKNLANE
;
A
#
# COMPACT_ATOMS: atom_id res chain seq x y z
N MET A 1 2.30 7.66 3.70
CA MET A 1 2.52 6.77 4.86
C MET A 1 1.50 5.65 4.78
N LEU A 2 1.95 4.42 4.71
CA LEU A 2 1.11 3.22 4.75
C LEU A 2 0.93 2.81 6.22
N THR A 3 -0.24 2.34 6.61
CA THR A 3 -0.55 2.04 8.02
C THR A 3 -0.82 0.55 8.22
N ILE A 4 -0.13 -0.07 9.17
CA ILE A 4 -0.24 -1.49 9.49
C ILE A 4 -0.69 -1.67 10.95
N ALA A 5 -1.76 -2.43 11.16
CA ALA A 5 -2.10 -2.95 12.48
C ALA A 5 -1.55 -4.37 12.65
N VAL A 6 -0.88 -4.63 13.76
CA VAL A 6 -0.43 -5.97 14.16
C VAL A 6 -1.21 -6.39 15.40
N CYS A 7 -1.95 -7.49 15.33
CA CYS A 7 -2.77 -7.98 16.43
C CYS A 7 -2.46 -9.44 16.75
N ASP A 8 -1.61 -9.67 17.74
CA ASP A 8 -1.15 -11.00 18.17
C ASP A 8 -0.72 -10.96 19.65
N GLU A 9 -0.30 -12.10 20.19
CA GLU A 9 0.38 -12.15 21.49
C GLU A 9 1.67 -11.31 21.46
N ILE A 10 2.06 -10.75 22.61
CA ILE A 10 3.17 -9.78 22.73
C ILE A 10 4.45 -10.24 22.02
N LYS A 11 4.84 -11.52 22.19
CA LYS A 11 6.08 -12.05 21.58
C LYS A 11 6.00 -12.08 20.05
N ALA A 12 4.88 -12.56 19.51
CA ALA A 12 4.66 -12.63 18.07
C ALA A 12 4.52 -11.22 17.46
N ALA A 13 3.77 -10.35 18.10
CA ALA A 13 3.61 -8.96 17.68
C ALA A 13 4.96 -8.23 17.60
N ASN A 14 5.82 -8.35 18.64
CA ASN A 14 7.15 -7.75 18.65
C ASN A 14 8.04 -8.27 17.51
N MET A 15 8.00 -9.57 17.24
CA MET A 15 8.73 -10.18 16.12
C MET A 15 8.26 -9.62 14.77
N ILE A 16 6.95 -9.53 14.56
CA ILE A 16 6.37 -9.00 13.34
C ILE A 16 6.77 -7.53 13.15
N VAL A 17 6.67 -6.72 14.22
CA VAL A 17 7.08 -5.31 14.21
C VAL A 17 8.55 -5.14 13.88
N SER A 18 9.44 -6.00 14.42
CA SER A 18 10.87 -6.00 14.07
C SER A 18 11.10 -6.28 12.58
N ILE A 19 10.42 -7.29 12.02
CA ILE A 19 10.51 -7.60 10.58
C ILE A 19 10.00 -6.43 9.73
N ILE A 20 8.91 -5.76 10.14
CA ILE A 20 8.41 -4.58 9.43
C ILE A 20 9.44 -3.44 9.47
N SER A 21 10.14 -3.25 10.59
CA SER A 21 11.21 -2.24 10.70
C SER A 21 12.37 -2.54 9.74
N ASP A 22 12.79 -3.80 9.63
CA ASP A 22 13.85 -4.22 8.67
C ASP A 22 13.42 -3.99 7.21
N ILE A 23 12.13 -4.20 6.91
CA ILE A 23 11.56 -3.92 5.60
C ILE A 23 11.52 -2.41 5.34
N GLN A 24 11.15 -1.60 6.35
CA GLN A 24 11.07 -0.16 6.26
C GLN A 24 12.39 0.47 5.79
N GLU A 25 13.54 -0.05 6.24
CA GLU A 25 14.86 0.44 5.84
C GLU A 25 15.14 0.25 4.34
N LYS A 26 14.46 -0.70 3.70
CA LYS A 26 14.61 -1.05 2.27
C LYS A 26 13.62 -0.31 1.37
N LEU A 27 12.66 0.42 1.95
CA LEU A 27 11.54 1.03 1.23
C LEU A 27 11.69 2.55 1.14
N ASP A 28 11.23 3.13 0.03
CA ASP A 28 11.23 4.58 -0.22
C ASP A 28 9.98 5.30 0.34
N TYR A 29 9.18 4.63 1.17
CA TYR A 29 7.96 5.18 1.79
C TYR A 29 7.83 4.78 3.25
N GLU A 30 7.18 5.62 4.04
CA GLU A 30 6.99 5.41 5.47
C GLU A 30 5.87 4.42 5.76
N ILE A 31 6.11 3.53 6.73
CA ILE A 31 5.12 2.60 7.29
C ILE A 31 4.88 3.00 8.75
N GLY A 32 3.63 3.32 9.08
CA GLY A 32 3.20 3.48 10.46
C GLY A 32 2.69 2.15 11.00
N VAL A 33 3.29 1.63 12.07
CA VAL A 33 2.85 0.38 12.71
C VAL A 33 2.20 0.66 14.04
N THR A 34 1.06 0.01 14.29
CA THR A 34 0.38 0.03 15.60
C THR A 34 0.13 -1.41 16.03
N ASP A 35 0.61 -1.77 17.21
CA ASP A 35 0.44 -3.09 17.79
C ASP A 35 -0.77 -3.16 18.74
N PHE A 36 -1.46 -4.28 18.68
CA PHE A 36 -2.61 -4.60 19.51
C PHE A 36 -2.43 -6.01 20.09
N TYR A 37 -2.72 -6.17 21.37
CA TYR A 37 -2.68 -7.47 22.04
C TYR A 37 -4.09 -8.02 22.34
N SER A 38 -5.09 -7.40 21.71
CA SER A 38 -6.48 -7.80 21.80
C SER A 38 -7.27 -7.35 20.58
N MET A 39 -8.01 -8.26 19.97
CA MET A 39 -8.88 -7.96 18.82
C MET A 39 -9.98 -6.96 19.18
N ALA A 40 -10.46 -6.97 20.42
CA ALA A 40 -11.43 -6.00 20.90
C ALA A 40 -10.86 -4.58 20.93
N ARG A 41 -9.58 -4.41 21.29
CA ARG A 41 -8.90 -3.10 21.25
C ARG A 41 -8.67 -2.62 19.81
N LEU A 42 -8.22 -3.50 18.93
CA LEU A 42 -8.09 -3.18 17.50
C LEU A 42 -9.44 -2.74 16.92
N LYS A 43 -10.49 -3.52 17.14
CA LYS A 43 -11.84 -3.17 16.67
C LYS A 43 -12.30 -1.82 17.21
N LYS A 44 -12.10 -1.56 18.53
CA LYS A 44 -12.46 -0.30 19.16
C LYS A 44 -11.71 0.89 18.56
N ALA A 45 -10.41 0.77 18.29
CA ALA A 45 -9.60 1.80 17.62
C ALA A 45 -10.16 2.13 16.23
N MET A 46 -10.49 1.08 15.45
CA MET A 46 -11.10 1.24 14.13
C MET A 46 -12.51 1.88 14.20
N GLU A 47 -13.31 1.54 15.18
CA GLU A 47 -14.62 2.17 15.44
C GLU A 47 -14.50 3.65 15.84
N GLN A 48 -13.41 4.02 16.53
CA GLN A 48 -13.09 5.40 16.91
C GLN A 48 -12.51 6.24 15.78
N GLY A 49 -12.23 5.60 14.63
CA GLY A 49 -11.84 6.30 13.42
C GLY A 49 -10.44 5.99 12.91
N ASP A 50 -9.67 5.13 13.56
CA ASP A 50 -8.38 4.67 13.04
C ASP A 50 -8.61 3.83 11.79
N TYR A 51 -7.72 3.99 10.82
CA TYR A 51 -7.73 3.23 9.58
C TYR A 51 -6.39 2.55 9.38
N PHE A 52 -6.42 1.29 8.98
CA PHE A 52 -5.22 0.51 8.66
C PHE A 52 -5.34 -0.06 7.25
N ASP A 53 -4.31 0.16 6.46
CA ASP A 53 -4.22 -0.37 5.09
C ASP A 53 -4.01 -1.88 5.11
N ILE A 54 -3.17 -2.36 6.04
CA ILE A 54 -2.88 -3.77 6.25
C ILE A 54 -3.19 -4.13 7.70
N ILE A 55 -3.85 -5.26 7.91
CA ILE A 55 -4.13 -5.82 9.22
C ILE A 55 -3.52 -7.21 9.28
N ILE A 56 -2.51 -7.38 10.13
CA ILE A 56 -1.89 -8.66 10.43
C ILE A 56 -2.48 -9.15 11.74
N THR A 57 -3.15 -10.29 11.73
CA THR A 57 -3.85 -10.75 12.94
C THR A 57 -3.75 -12.27 13.12
N GLU A 58 -3.64 -12.68 14.37
CA GLU A 58 -3.87 -14.07 14.77
C GLU A 58 -5.34 -14.41 14.54
N VAL A 59 -5.63 -15.67 14.19
CA VAL A 59 -7.01 -16.17 14.07
C VAL A 59 -7.64 -16.31 15.45
N ASN A 60 -6.90 -16.80 16.42
CA ASN A 60 -7.36 -17.03 17.79
C ASN A 60 -6.34 -16.51 18.81
N ILE A 61 -6.47 -15.25 19.22
CA ILE A 61 -5.74 -14.78 20.41
C ILE A 61 -6.38 -15.46 21.64
N LYS A 62 -5.60 -16.26 22.34
CA LYS A 62 -6.06 -16.95 23.55
C LYS A 62 -6.20 -15.95 24.68
N ASP A 63 -7.44 -15.53 24.96
CA ASP A 63 -7.75 -14.84 26.22
C ASP A 63 -7.69 -15.83 27.43
N ASP A 64 -7.80 -17.15 27.15
CA ASP A 64 -7.69 -18.24 28.12
C ASP A 64 -6.95 -19.42 27.47
N PRO A 65 -5.72 -19.77 27.92
CA PRO A 65 -4.93 -20.86 27.35
C PRO A 65 -5.56 -22.26 27.46
N LEU A 66 -6.58 -22.42 28.29
CA LEU A 66 -7.26 -23.70 28.52
C LEU A 66 -8.53 -23.89 27.67
N LYS A 67 -8.97 -22.85 26.97
CA LYS A 67 -10.21 -22.92 26.19
C LYS A 67 -9.88 -23.33 24.74
N LEU A 68 -10.35 -24.50 24.34
CA LEU A 68 -10.41 -24.90 22.94
C LEU A 68 -11.37 -23.96 22.22
N VAL A 69 -10.86 -23.19 21.28
CA VAL A 69 -11.65 -22.27 20.45
C VAL A 69 -11.98 -23.01 19.16
N ASP A 70 -13.26 -23.09 18.84
CA ASP A 70 -13.72 -23.60 17.56
C ASP A 70 -13.21 -22.65 16.44
N PRO A 71 -12.46 -23.17 15.44
CA PRO A 71 -11.94 -22.36 14.34
C PRO A 71 -13.04 -21.62 13.55
N GLU A 72 -14.27 -22.15 13.50
CA GLU A 72 -15.39 -21.52 12.81
C GLU A 72 -16.02 -20.34 13.58
N SER A 73 -15.79 -20.27 14.90
CA SER A 73 -16.24 -19.17 15.76
C SER A 73 -15.10 -18.32 16.28
N SER A 74 -13.98 -18.29 15.55
CA SER A 74 -12.80 -17.55 15.99
C SER A 74 -13.02 -16.03 15.99
N LYS A 75 -12.47 -15.35 17.01
CA LYS A 75 -12.55 -13.89 17.13
C LYS A 75 -11.90 -13.17 15.94
N GLY A 76 -10.86 -13.75 15.35
CA GLY A 76 -10.21 -13.22 14.14
C GLY A 76 -11.11 -13.27 12.92
N LEU A 77 -11.90 -14.34 12.77
CA LEU A 77 -12.88 -14.46 11.70
C LEU A 77 -14.04 -13.47 11.90
N GLU A 78 -14.53 -13.31 13.14
CA GLU A 78 -15.56 -12.31 13.48
C GLU A 78 -15.08 -10.88 13.19
N LEU A 79 -13.85 -10.55 13.57
CA LEU A 79 -13.24 -9.26 13.27
C LEU A 79 -13.16 -9.02 11.76
N ALA A 80 -12.70 -10.01 11.00
CA ALA A 80 -12.57 -9.88 9.55
C ALA A 80 -13.94 -9.76 8.85
N ARG A 81 -14.96 -10.50 9.29
CA ARG A 81 -16.33 -10.32 8.81
C ARG A 81 -16.86 -8.91 9.09
N TRP A 82 -16.56 -8.36 10.26
CA TRP A 82 -16.91 -6.98 10.59
C TRP A 82 -16.17 -5.99 9.67
N ILE A 83 -14.86 -6.18 9.45
CA ILE A 83 -14.06 -5.36 8.53
C ILE A 83 -14.68 -5.36 7.13
N ARG A 84 -15.01 -6.52 6.58
CA ARG A 84 -15.59 -6.64 5.22
C ARG A 84 -16.99 -6.01 5.09
N ARG A 85 -17.77 -5.94 6.17
CA ARG A 85 -19.08 -5.26 6.19
C ARG A 85 -18.97 -3.76 6.40
N SER A 86 -17.84 -3.27 6.87
CA SER A 86 -17.62 -1.84 7.12
C SER A 86 -17.42 -1.09 5.81
N GLN A 87 -18.12 0.02 5.59
CA GLN A 87 -17.89 0.87 4.42
C GLN A 87 -16.49 1.46 4.38
N ARG A 88 -15.91 1.76 5.55
CA ARG A 88 -14.60 2.41 5.68
C ARG A 88 -13.43 1.44 5.60
N HIS A 89 -13.57 0.23 6.16
CA HIS A 89 -12.46 -0.70 6.37
C HIS A 89 -12.47 -1.90 5.41
N ARG A 90 -13.50 -2.05 4.57
CA ARG A 90 -13.67 -3.22 3.70
C ARG A 90 -12.51 -3.50 2.75
N THR A 91 -11.73 -2.47 2.42
CA THR A 91 -10.57 -2.54 1.52
C THR A 91 -9.26 -2.86 2.24
N SER A 92 -9.24 -2.88 3.57
CA SER A 92 -8.04 -3.26 4.34
C SER A 92 -7.56 -4.65 3.94
N THR A 93 -6.28 -4.79 3.68
CA THR A 93 -5.63 -6.06 3.35
C THR A 93 -5.44 -6.87 4.62
N ILE A 94 -6.01 -8.06 4.70
CA ILE A 94 -5.93 -8.93 5.90
C ILE A 94 -4.92 -10.03 5.66
N ILE A 95 -3.95 -10.18 6.57
CA ILE A 95 -2.98 -11.28 6.62
C ILE A 95 -3.20 -12.01 7.95
N TYR A 96 -3.44 -13.30 7.89
CA TYR A 96 -3.50 -14.13 9.09
C TYR A 96 -2.15 -14.75 9.40
N ILE A 97 -1.78 -14.74 10.69
CA ILE A 97 -0.63 -15.48 11.22
C ILE A 97 -1.13 -16.32 12.39
N SER A 98 -1.13 -17.66 12.27
CA SER A 98 -1.74 -18.52 13.26
C SER A 98 -1.10 -19.92 13.29
N ASP A 99 -1.39 -20.68 14.34
CA ASP A 99 -1.00 -22.09 14.41
C ASP A 99 -1.68 -22.91 13.30
N ALA A 100 -1.01 -23.97 12.83
CA ALA A 100 -1.46 -24.78 11.68
C ALA A 100 -2.86 -25.38 11.86
N GLY A 101 -3.26 -25.69 13.10
CA GLY A 101 -4.57 -26.26 13.42
C GLY A 101 -5.73 -25.25 13.41
N ASN A 102 -5.46 -23.95 13.27
CA ASN A 102 -6.48 -22.90 13.31
C ASN A 102 -7.00 -22.50 11.92
N PHE A 103 -6.54 -23.17 10.86
CA PHE A 103 -7.07 -22.91 9.53
C PHE A 103 -8.48 -23.50 9.37
N SER A 104 -9.42 -22.67 8.92
CA SER A 104 -10.77 -23.08 8.53
C SER A 104 -11.07 -22.54 7.14
N PHE A 105 -11.85 -23.26 6.34
CA PHE A 105 -12.33 -22.78 5.04
C PHE A 105 -13.16 -21.51 5.15
N SER A 106 -13.83 -21.28 6.28
CA SER A 106 -14.56 -20.04 6.56
C SER A 106 -13.68 -18.79 6.57
N LEU A 107 -12.35 -18.93 6.74
CA LEU A 107 -11.41 -17.82 6.60
C LEU A 107 -11.32 -17.30 5.15
N LEU A 108 -11.62 -18.14 4.16
CA LEU A 108 -11.64 -17.75 2.75
C LEU A 108 -12.79 -16.80 2.43
N ASP A 109 -13.90 -16.88 3.16
CA ASP A 109 -15.08 -16.02 2.96
C ASP A 109 -14.80 -14.53 3.22
N VAL A 110 -13.72 -14.22 3.94
CA VAL A 110 -13.30 -12.85 4.23
C VAL A 110 -12.18 -12.38 3.32
N GLU A 111 -11.86 -13.15 2.29
CA GLU A 111 -10.85 -12.82 1.27
C GLU A 111 -9.53 -12.33 1.90
N PRO A 112 -8.85 -13.16 2.72
CA PRO A 112 -7.56 -12.78 3.26
C PRO A 112 -6.54 -12.68 2.13
N PHE A 113 -5.61 -11.76 2.24
CA PHE A 113 -4.51 -11.65 1.29
C PHE A 113 -3.57 -12.86 1.39
N HIS A 114 -3.30 -13.29 2.63
CA HIS A 114 -2.46 -14.45 2.89
C HIS A 114 -2.74 -15.06 4.25
N TYR A 115 -2.34 -16.35 4.39
CA TYR A 115 -2.32 -17.08 5.67
C TYR A 115 -0.92 -17.63 5.90
N ILE A 116 -0.33 -17.31 7.06
CA ILE A 116 1.01 -17.74 7.48
C ILE A 116 0.85 -18.62 8.71
N THR A 117 1.44 -19.81 8.65
CA THR A 117 1.49 -20.71 9.81
C THR A 117 2.67 -20.37 10.72
N LYS A 118 2.46 -20.41 12.03
CA LYS A 118 3.54 -20.38 13.03
C LYS A 118 4.33 -21.70 13.00
N PRO A 119 5.67 -21.69 13.20
CA PRO A 119 6.51 -20.56 13.55
C PRO A 119 6.70 -19.60 12.36
N ILE A 120 6.83 -18.31 12.67
CA ILE A 120 6.95 -17.26 11.65
C ILE A 120 8.34 -17.34 11.00
N ASP A 121 8.38 -17.58 9.70
CA ASP A 121 9.57 -17.42 8.87
C ASP A 121 9.71 -15.96 8.46
N ALA A 122 10.79 -15.30 8.90
CA ALA A 122 11.03 -13.88 8.63
C ALA A 122 11.11 -13.57 7.14
N ASN A 123 11.82 -14.40 6.35
CA ASN A 123 11.95 -14.18 4.90
C ASN A 123 10.61 -14.33 4.18
N LYS A 124 9.82 -15.33 4.56
CA LYS A 124 8.48 -15.53 4.00
C LYS A 124 7.55 -14.36 4.35
N LEU A 125 7.60 -13.87 5.59
CA LEU A 125 6.80 -12.72 6.02
C LEU A 125 7.22 -11.45 5.27
N GLU A 126 8.53 -11.20 5.08
CA GLU A 126 9.06 -10.08 4.31
C GLU A 126 8.50 -10.08 2.87
N VAL A 127 8.55 -11.21 2.18
CA VAL A 127 8.02 -11.34 0.81
C VAL A 127 6.51 -11.04 0.77
N ILE A 128 5.74 -11.61 1.71
CA ILE A 128 4.29 -11.41 1.75
C ILE A 128 3.93 -9.97 2.07
N LEU A 129 4.63 -9.34 3.03
CA LEU A 129 4.42 -7.94 3.40
C LEU A 129 4.76 -6.99 2.25
N THR A 130 5.88 -7.20 1.57
CA THR A 130 6.27 -6.40 0.41
C THR A 130 5.18 -6.47 -0.67
N ARG A 131 4.63 -7.65 -0.96
CA ARG A 131 3.52 -7.83 -1.91
C ARG A 131 2.23 -7.16 -1.42
N ALA A 132 1.92 -7.26 -0.13
CA ALA A 132 0.75 -6.60 0.44
C ALA A 132 0.85 -5.07 0.39
N CYS A 133 2.02 -4.52 0.70
CA CYS A 133 2.30 -3.10 0.58
C CYS A 133 2.16 -2.62 -0.87
N SER A 134 2.75 -3.34 -1.84
CA SER A 134 2.59 -3.03 -3.26
C SER A 134 1.13 -3.04 -3.67
N LYS A 135 0.36 -4.06 -3.29
CA LYS A 135 -1.08 -4.14 -3.57
C LYS A 135 -1.85 -2.94 -3.00
N VAL A 136 -1.56 -2.52 -1.78
CA VAL A 136 -2.23 -1.37 -1.15
C VAL A 136 -1.87 -0.07 -1.87
N LEU A 137 -0.60 0.10 -2.23
CA LEU A 137 -0.13 1.27 -2.97
C LEU A 137 -0.70 1.31 -4.40
N ASP A 138 -0.90 0.16 -5.04
CA ASP A 138 -1.57 0.02 -6.33
C ASP A 138 -3.09 0.23 -6.23
N GLN A 139 -3.69 0.02 -5.06
CA GLN A 139 -5.13 0.21 -4.82
C GLN A 139 -5.56 1.68 -4.64
N SER A 140 -4.66 2.64 -4.58
CA SER A 140 -5.00 4.05 -4.81
C SER A 140 -5.34 4.23 -6.30
N THR A 141 -6.46 3.61 -6.71
CA THR A 141 -6.82 3.46 -8.13
C THR A 141 -7.14 4.79 -8.81
N SER A 142 -7.47 5.84 -8.04
CA SER A 142 -7.92 7.11 -8.61
C SER A 142 -7.54 8.31 -7.75
N ILE A 143 -7.19 9.41 -8.40
CA ILE A 143 -7.14 10.71 -7.74
C ILE A 143 -8.52 11.35 -7.75
N VAL A 144 -8.95 11.84 -6.58
CA VAL A 144 -10.16 12.64 -6.44
C VAL A 144 -9.76 14.09 -6.26
N TYR A 145 -10.27 14.97 -7.08
CA TYR A 145 -9.98 16.41 -7.03
C TYR A 145 -11.25 17.24 -7.24
N LYS A 146 -11.21 18.50 -6.78
CA LYS A 146 -12.32 19.44 -6.90
C LYS A 146 -11.92 20.59 -7.84
N ARG A 147 -12.81 20.91 -8.76
CA ARG A 147 -12.71 22.09 -9.63
C ARG A 147 -14.12 22.66 -9.83
N ASP A 148 -14.26 23.98 -9.74
CA ASP A 148 -15.52 24.71 -9.98
C ASP A 148 -16.72 24.13 -9.19
N HIS A 149 -16.47 23.77 -7.92
CA HIS A 149 -17.42 23.11 -7.01
C HIS A 149 -17.82 21.67 -7.40
N ILE A 150 -17.30 21.13 -8.50
CA ILE A 150 -17.53 19.75 -8.95
C ILE A 150 -16.42 18.84 -8.46
N ILE A 151 -16.79 17.64 -8.01
CA ILE A 151 -15.84 16.60 -7.61
C ILE A 151 -15.62 15.68 -8.80
N TYR A 152 -14.36 15.49 -9.15
CA TYR A 152 -13.92 14.61 -10.22
C TYR A 152 -13.09 13.46 -9.66
N SER A 153 -13.15 12.31 -10.33
CA SER A 153 -12.27 11.19 -10.11
C SER A 153 -11.56 10.82 -11.41
N MET A 154 -10.26 10.52 -11.33
CA MET A 154 -9.45 10.09 -12.46
C MET A 154 -8.58 8.90 -12.05
N PRO A 155 -8.66 7.75 -12.73
CA PRO A 155 -7.78 6.62 -12.47
C PRO A 155 -6.32 6.98 -12.69
N TYR A 156 -5.43 6.54 -11.78
CA TYR A 156 -4.00 6.83 -11.90
C TYR A 156 -3.36 6.14 -13.12
N ASP A 157 -3.89 5.00 -13.54
CA ASP A 157 -3.45 4.27 -14.73
C ASP A 157 -3.76 4.99 -16.05
N GLU A 158 -4.64 6.00 -16.05
CA GLU A 158 -4.85 6.87 -17.21
C GLU A 158 -3.92 8.09 -17.22
N ILE A 159 -3.19 8.36 -16.13
CA ILE A 159 -2.40 9.58 -15.95
C ILE A 159 -0.94 9.32 -16.33
N LEU A 160 -0.43 10.10 -17.28
CA LEU A 160 0.97 10.06 -17.71
C LEU A 160 1.88 10.79 -16.72
N TYR A 161 1.47 11.97 -16.29
CA TYR A 161 2.20 12.77 -15.32
C TYR A 161 1.36 13.96 -14.80
N PHE A 162 1.80 14.53 -13.69
CA PHE A 162 1.35 15.82 -13.18
C PHE A 162 2.46 16.86 -13.38
N GLU A 163 2.07 18.05 -13.79
CA GLU A 163 2.94 19.22 -13.93
C GLU A 163 2.41 20.38 -13.10
N VAL A 164 3.29 21.09 -12.37
CA VAL A 164 2.91 22.31 -11.65
C VAL A 164 3.40 23.53 -12.42
N LYS A 165 2.47 24.43 -12.74
CA LYS A 165 2.73 25.76 -13.29
C LYS A 165 1.89 26.77 -12.52
N ASN A 166 2.50 27.88 -12.09
CA ASN A 166 1.79 28.99 -11.43
C ASN A 166 0.87 28.54 -10.26
N ARG A 167 1.34 27.56 -9.44
CA ARG A 167 0.60 26.96 -8.32
C ARG A 167 -0.60 26.08 -8.71
N GLU A 168 -0.87 25.93 -9.98
CA GLU A 168 -1.89 25.04 -10.52
C GLU A 168 -1.26 23.73 -10.98
N VAL A 169 -1.92 22.61 -10.69
CA VAL A 169 -1.50 21.27 -11.14
C VAL A 169 -2.22 20.94 -12.44
N PHE A 170 -1.46 20.61 -13.45
CA PHE A 170 -1.95 20.09 -14.73
C PHE A 170 -1.75 18.57 -14.74
N MET A 171 -2.83 17.83 -14.79
CA MET A 171 -2.87 16.39 -14.91
C MET A 171 -2.97 16.02 -16.38
N LYS A 172 -1.95 15.37 -16.91
CA LYS A 172 -1.86 14.96 -18.32
C LYS A 172 -2.24 13.50 -18.48
N THR A 173 -3.21 13.24 -19.33
CA THR A 173 -3.57 11.89 -19.80
C THR A 173 -3.23 11.76 -21.29
N ALA A 174 -3.43 10.58 -21.88
CA ALA A 174 -3.28 10.38 -23.33
C ALA A 174 -4.30 11.18 -24.15
N LYS A 175 -5.47 11.52 -23.55
CA LYS A 175 -6.61 12.12 -24.25
C LYS A 175 -6.75 13.61 -23.99
N GLU A 176 -6.47 14.07 -22.77
CA GLU A 176 -6.78 15.42 -22.32
C GLU A 176 -5.81 15.93 -21.25
N VAL A 177 -5.88 17.22 -20.98
CA VAL A 177 -5.22 17.87 -19.85
C VAL A 177 -6.28 18.46 -18.94
N ARG A 178 -6.25 18.12 -17.67
CA ARG A 178 -7.12 18.71 -16.64
C ARG A 178 -6.28 19.47 -15.63
N SER A 179 -6.83 20.52 -15.05
CA SER A 179 -6.11 21.31 -14.07
C SER A 179 -6.94 21.51 -12.79
N PHE A 180 -6.24 21.61 -11.66
CA PHE A 180 -6.81 21.86 -10.35
C PHE A 180 -5.76 22.41 -9.39
N TYR A 181 -6.18 22.92 -8.24
CA TYR A 181 -5.26 23.45 -7.23
C TYR A 181 -4.97 22.41 -6.15
N ALA A 182 -3.73 21.98 -6.06
CA ALA A 182 -3.22 21.12 -4.97
C ALA A 182 -1.70 21.25 -4.86
N PRO A 183 -1.11 21.05 -3.67
CA PRO A 183 0.34 20.88 -3.56
C PRO A 183 0.77 19.57 -4.22
N LEU A 184 1.79 19.59 -5.09
CA LEU A 184 2.30 18.38 -5.75
C LEU A 184 2.79 17.33 -4.75
N VAL A 185 3.32 17.77 -3.60
CA VAL A 185 3.75 16.89 -2.52
C VAL A 185 2.58 16.09 -1.90
N THR A 186 1.38 16.65 -1.89
CA THR A 186 0.17 15.95 -1.43
C THR A 186 -0.22 14.86 -2.42
N ILE A 187 -0.17 15.17 -3.73
CA ILE A 187 -0.45 14.20 -4.79
C ILE A 187 0.59 13.07 -4.76
N GLU A 188 1.88 13.40 -4.60
CA GLU A 188 2.99 12.44 -4.49
C GLU A 188 2.78 11.43 -3.34
N LYS A 189 2.26 11.89 -2.19
CA LYS A 189 1.96 11.02 -1.05
C LYS A 189 0.76 10.08 -1.28
N MET A 190 -0.16 10.47 -2.17
CA MET A 190 -1.38 9.71 -2.47
C MET A 190 -1.23 8.83 -3.70
N ALA A 191 -0.29 9.16 -4.58
CA ALA A 191 -0.09 8.46 -5.84
C ALA A 191 0.56 7.06 -5.62
N PRO A 192 0.23 6.08 -6.48
CA PRO A 192 0.85 4.76 -6.47
C PRO A 192 2.37 4.81 -6.64
N CYS A 193 3.04 3.72 -6.23
CA CYS A 193 4.50 3.61 -6.22
C CYS A 193 5.17 3.74 -7.60
N ASN A 194 4.44 3.59 -8.70
CA ASN A 194 4.90 3.85 -10.06
C ASN A 194 5.01 5.35 -10.40
N PHE A 195 4.54 6.26 -9.52
CA PHE A 195 4.75 7.69 -9.68
C PHE A 195 6.03 8.15 -8.98
N ARG A 196 6.89 8.89 -9.70
CA ARG A 196 8.17 9.41 -9.18
C ARG A 196 8.41 10.85 -9.59
N ARG A 197 9.05 11.59 -8.68
CA ARG A 197 9.35 13.00 -8.84
C ARG A 197 10.79 13.21 -9.31
N PHE A 198 11.04 13.11 -10.60
CA PHE A 198 12.36 13.35 -11.21
C PHE A 198 12.67 14.83 -11.47
N HIS A 199 11.66 15.69 -11.32
CA HIS A 199 11.79 17.15 -11.42
C HIS A 199 10.91 17.82 -10.37
N ASN A 200 11.27 19.04 -9.92
CA ASN A 200 10.51 19.73 -8.86
C ASN A 200 9.07 20.05 -9.25
N ALA A 201 8.83 20.29 -10.53
CA ALA A 201 7.51 20.60 -11.07
C ALA A 201 6.76 19.41 -11.67
N TYR A 202 7.34 18.20 -11.66
CA TYR A 202 6.72 17.03 -12.32
C TYR A 202 6.67 15.83 -11.38
N LEU A 203 5.53 15.14 -11.38
CA LEU A 203 5.34 13.81 -10.80
C LEU A 203 4.96 12.87 -11.94
N ILE A 204 5.83 11.92 -12.26
CA ILE A 204 5.80 11.14 -13.51
C ILE A 204 5.40 9.71 -13.22
N ASN A 205 4.43 9.19 -13.99
CA ASN A 205 4.10 7.78 -14.01
C ASN A 205 5.15 7.02 -14.83
N MET A 206 5.92 6.16 -14.15
CA MET A 206 7.02 5.41 -14.77
C MET A 206 6.54 4.36 -15.78
N ASP A 207 5.27 3.95 -15.74
CA ASP A 207 4.68 3.03 -16.71
C ASP A 207 4.58 3.64 -18.11
N TYR A 208 4.54 4.97 -18.19
CA TYR A 208 4.42 5.73 -19.44
C TYR A 208 5.72 6.38 -19.90
N ILE A 209 6.86 5.96 -19.35
CA ILE A 209 8.18 6.37 -19.86
C ILE A 209 8.51 5.51 -21.08
N SER A 210 8.67 6.15 -22.25
CA SER A 210 9.17 5.49 -23.45
C SER A 210 10.70 5.43 -23.49
N GLU A 211 11.37 6.50 -23.04
CA GLU A 211 12.83 6.57 -23.02
C GLU A 211 13.34 7.31 -21.78
N MET A 212 14.33 6.73 -21.08
CA MET A 212 15.05 7.38 -19.98
C MET A 212 16.45 7.78 -20.44
N LEU A 213 16.65 9.07 -20.72
CA LEU A 213 17.93 9.63 -21.11
C LEU A 213 18.70 10.13 -19.88
N HIS A 214 19.93 10.61 -20.05
CA HIS A 214 20.74 11.10 -18.92
C HIS A 214 20.14 12.33 -18.23
N SER A 215 19.56 13.26 -18.98
CA SER A 215 19.02 14.54 -18.48
C SER A 215 17.54 14.76 -18.73
N GLN A 216 16.90 13.85 -19.46
CA GLN A 216 15.52 13.98 -19.93
C GLN A 216 14.80 12.65 -19.89
N ILE A 217 13.49 12.72 -19.80
CA ILE A 217 12.54 11.59 -19.88
C ILE A 217 11.63 11.88 -21.07
N ARG A 218 11.48 10.90 -21.97
CA ARG A 218 10.47 10.95 -23.01
C ARG A 218 9.28 10.10 -22.59
N MET A 219 8.11 10.68 -22.65
CA MET A 219 6.85 10.00 -22.37
C MET A 219 6.30 9.32 -23.62
N VAL A 220 5.40 8.33 -23.48
CA VAL A 220 4.78 7.61 -24.60
C VAL A 220 4.00 8.53 -25.57
N ASN A 221 3.53 9.69 -25.10
CA ASN A 221 2.86 10.69 -25.92
C ASN A 221 3.81 11.68 -26.62
N GLY A 222 5.14 11.46 -26.51
CA GLY A 222 6.18 12.28 -27.11
C GLY A 222 6.64 13.47 -26.28
N ASP A 223 5.99 13.79 -25.17
CA ASP A 223 6.41 14.88 -24.27
C ASP A 223 7.80 14.59 -23.69
N VAL A 224 8.63 15.65 -23.60
CA VAL A 224 9.98 15.56 -23.04
C VAL A 224 10.07 16.35 -21.74
N ILE A 225 10.43 15.67 -20.67
CA ILE A 225 10.54 16.24 -19.33
C ILE A 225 11.99 16.22 -18.88
N ASN A 226 12.51 17.37 -18.44
CA ASN A 226 13.87 17.47 -17.92
C ASN A 226 13.99 16.87 -16.52
N ILE A 227 15.08 16.14 -16.26
CA ILE A 227 15.43 15.66 -14.93
C ILE A 227 16.22 16.77 -14.20
N SER A 228 15.79 17.12 -12.99
CA SER A 228 16.52 18.10 -12.17
C SER A 228 17.94 17.64 -11.91
N LEU A 229 18.91 18.55 -11.99
CA LEU A 229 20.35 18.29 -11.82
C LEU A 229 20.64 17.38 -10.61
N PRO A 230 20.14 17.69 -9.39
CA PRO A 230 20.40 16.88 -8.19
C PRO A 230 19.84 15.45 -8.26
N LYS A 231 18.87 15.20 -9.15
CA LYS A 231 18.18 13.90 -9.24
C LYS A 231 18.73 13.01 -10.36
N ARG A 232 19.56 13.52 -11.27
CA ARG A 232 20.04 12.78 -12.46
C ARG A 232 20.79 11.49 -12.12
N SER A 233 21.64 11.52 -11.09
CA SER A 233 22.42 10.35 -10.67
C SER A 233 21.56 9.20 -10.16
N LYS A 234 20.43 9.49 -9.51
CA LYS A 234 19.52 8.51 -8.92
C LYS A 234 18.38 8.10 -9.86
N ALA A 235 17.90 9.01 -10.70
CA ALA A 235 16.71 8.80 -11.53
C ALA A 235 16.78 7.53 -12.40
N ARG A 236 17.94 7.31 -13.04
CA ARG A 236 18.13 6.12 -13.88
C ARG A 236 18.16 4.83 -13.07
N ALA A 237 18.79 4.84 -11.90
CA ALA A 237 18.84 3.68 -11.02
C ALA A 237 17.45 3.34 -10.47
N GLU A 238 16.68 4.34 -10.05
CA GLU A 238 15.30 4.17 -9.59
C GLU A 238 14.42 3.56 -10.69
N TYR A 239 14.51 4.06 -11.93
CA TYR A 239 13.74 3.52 -13.04
C TYR A 239 14.14 2.09 -13.41
N ILE A 240 15.44 1.77 -13.42
CA ILE A 240 15.92 0.40 -13.66
C ILE A 240 15.41 -0.56 -12.57
N ASN A 241 15.46 -0.15 -11.31
CA ASN A 241 14.94 -0.97 -10.20
C ASN A 241 13.44 -1.19 -10.35
N TYR A 242 12.69 -0.16 -10.70
CA TYR A 242 11.26 -0.29 -10.99
C TYR A 242 10.98 -1.31 -12.11
N LEU A 243 11.71 -1.26 -13.23
CA LEU A 243 11.54 -2.22 -14.33
C LEU A 243 11.90 -3.65 -13.95
N LYS A 244 12.92 -3.85 -13.09
CA LYS A 244 13.29 -5.18 -12.56
C LYS A 244 12.17 -5.77 -11.72
N THR A 245 11.61 -4.98 -10.79
CA THR A 245 10.49 -5.39 -9.95
C THR A 245 9.28 -5.79 -10.80
N LYS A 246 8.96 -4.99 -11.83
CA LYS A 246 7.85 -5.27 -12.75
C LYS A 246 8.06 -6.54 -13.57
N LYS A 247 9.29 -6.83 -14.02
CA LYS A 247 9.62 -8.05 -14.77
C LYS A 247 9.54 -9.31 -13.92
N ASN A 248 9.95 -9.24 -12.66
CA ASN A 248 9.85 -10.37 -11.74
C ASN A 248 8.39 -10.73 -11.42
N LEU A 249 7.48 -9.74 -11.46
CA LEU A 249 6.04 -9.96 -11.31
C LEU A 249 5.36 -10.54 -12.55
N ALA A 250 5.97 -10.39 -13.74
CA ALA A 250 5.41 -10.90 -15.00
C ALA A 250 5.87 -12.34 -15.35
N ASN A 251 6.86 -12.89 -14.61
CA ASN A 251 7.44 -14.22 -14.82
C ASN A 251 7.02 -15.25 -13.76
N GLU A 252 6.11 -14.90 -12.83
CA GLU A 252 5.42 -15.78 -11.88
C GLU A 252 3.93 -15.93 -12.27
#